data_0f0e01d1f035a93e3d6bd466fef34e56
#
_entry.id   0f0e01d1f035a93e3d6bd466fef34e56
#
_cell.length_a   1.000
_cell.length_b   1.000
_cell.length_c   1.000
_cell.angle_alpha   90.00
_cell.angle_beta   90.00
_cell.angle_gamma   90.00
#
_symmetry.space_group_name_H-M   'P 1'
#
loop_
_entity.id
_entity.type
_entity.pdbx_description
1 polymer ?
#
loop_
_entity_poly.entity_id
_entity_poly.type
_entity_poly.pdbx_seq_one_letter_code
_entity_poly.pdbx_strand_id
1 'polypeptide(L)'
;MELIGRYKNSGFEAVADGVISFFDRRKDLHTNGIAFGQSTSLNSDPYKVSTDISLVSIDRSDPEAFAISEVIIRGVNAGLKKYLEDHPLIKECCPEQTLFVNPIFNLQRYAPGEGFKKWHCDWTISNEATEPVNRVLAWILYCNDINSGGTEFHWQNHHEIAEKGKLIIFPAGISHIHRGRVNNEDVKTIATGWINAGKLEDYILRLANS
;
A
#
# COMPACT_ATOMS: atom_id res chain seq x y z
N MET A 1 14.55 -17.12 5.37
CA MET A 1 13.37 -17.13 4.48
C MET A 1 12.89 -15.70 4.36
N GLU A 2 12.83 -15.19 3.16
CA GLU A 2 12.37 -13.82 2.91
C GLU A 2 10.86 -13.87 2.69
N LEU A 3 10.11 -13.11 3.49
CA LEU A 3 8.64 -13.02 3.39
C LEU A 3 8.20 -11.83 2.53
N ILE A 4 9.07 -11.33 1.65
CA ILE A 4 8.76 -10.29 0.68
C ILE A 4 8.48 -10.97 -0.66
N GLY A 5 7.21 -11.11 -1.02
CA GLY A 5 6.79 -11.60 -2.34
C GLY A 5 6.93 -10.52 -3.40
N ARG A 6 7.38 -10.89 -4.60
CA ARG A 6 7.58 -9.97 -5.74
C ARG A 6 6.91 -10.53 -6.97
N TYR A 7 5.98 -9.76 -7.54
CA TYR A 7 5.16 -10.19 -8.66
C TYR A 7 5.17 -9.12 -9.74
N LYS A 8 5.59 -9.49 -10.95
CA LYS A 8 5.64 -8.59 -12.09
C LYS A 8 5.10 -9.29 -13.34
N ASN A 9 4.22 -8.64 -14.07
CA ASN A 9 3.69 -9.10 -15.35
C ASN A 9 3.10 -7.93 -16.15
N SER A 10 2.79 -8.15 -17.41
CA SER A 10 2.20 -7.14 -18.29
C SER A 10 0.84 -6.61 -17.80
N GLY A 11 0.08 -7.41 -17.07
CA GLY A 11 -1.18 -6.98 -16.46
C GLY A 11 -0.94 -5.92 -15.38
N PHE A 12 0.06 -6.11 -14.51
CA PHE A 12 0.43 -5.10 -13.53
C PHE A 12 1.05 -3.85 -14.16
N GLU A 13 1.77 -3.97 -15.27
CA GLU A 13 2.27 -2.80 -16.01
C GLU A 13 1.11 -1.96 -16.57
N ALA A 14 0.08 -2.59 -17.12
CA ALA A 14 -1.12 -1.91 -17.60
C ALA A 14 -1.91 -1.23 -16.44
N VAL A 15 -2.00 -1.88 -15.27
CA VAL A 15 -2.57 -1.28 -14.07
C VAL A 15 -1.77 -0.04 -13.64
N ALA A 16 -0.44 -0.12 -13.66
CA ALA A 16 0.45 0.99 -13.31
C ALA A 16 0.23 2.21 -14.23
N ASP A 17 0.10 2.00 -15.55
CA ASP A 17 -0.24 3.06 -16.51
C ASP A 17 -1.61 3.68 -16.22
N GLY A 18 -2.59 2.84 -15.89
CA GLY A 18 -3.93 3.27 -15.49
C GLY A 18 -3.90 4.16 -14.24
N VAL A 19 -3.12 3.78 -13.22
CA VAL A 19 -2.94 4.56 -11.98
C VAL A 19 -2.33 5.92 -12.27
N ILE A 20 -1.25 6.00 -13.06
CA ILE A 20 -0.62 7.28 -13.42
C ILE A 20 -1.62 8.17 -14.15
N SER A 21 -2.28 7.62 -15.16
CA SER A 21 -3.27 8.37 -15.96
C SER A 21 -4.45 8.87 -15.12
N PHE A 22 -4.96 8.05 -14.20
CA PHE A 22 -6.02 8.44 -13.28
C PHE A 22 -5.56 9.55 -12.34
N PHE A 23 -4.38 9.39 -11.74
CA PHE A 23 -3.81 10.38 -10.83
C PHE A 23 -3.63 11.74 -11.51
N ASP A 24 -3.17 11.77 -12.76
CA ASP A 24 -2.96 13.00 -13.53
C ASP A 24 -4.26 13.73 -13.86
N ARG A 25 -5.34 12.99 -14.14
CA ARG A 25 -6.65 13.57 -14.47
C ARG A 25 -7.41 14.03 -13.25
N ARG A 26 -7.38 13.27 -12.14
CA ARG A 26 -8.23 13.46 -10.97
C ARG A 26 -7.56 14.32 -9.88
N LYS A 27 -7.08 15.49 -10.29
CA LYS A 27 -6.49 16.49 -9.36
C LYS A 27 -7.47 16.99 -8.31
N ASP A 28 -8.75 16.89 -8.57
CA ASP A 28 -9.85 17.17 -7.64
C ASP A 28 -9.84 16.27 -6.39
N LEU A 29 -9.25 15.06 -6.49
CA LEU A 29 -9.14 14.11 -5.40
C LEU A 29 -7.79 14.20 -4.64
N HIS A 30 -6.89 15.07 -5.06
CA HIS A 30 -5.57 15.18 -4.45
C HIS A 30 -5.66 15.75 -3.03
N THR A 31 -4.98 15.08 -2.11
CA THR A 31 -4.82 15.50 -0.71
C THR A 31 -3.34 15.44 -0.31
N ASN A 32 -2.97 16.17 0.73
CA ASN A 32 -1.63 16.03 1.31
C ASN A 32 -1.53 14.68 2.03
N GLY A 33 -0.49 13.92 1.74
CA GLY A 33 -0.22 12.66 2.41
C GLY A 33 0.10 12.86 3.89
N ILE A 34 -0.57 12.08 4.76
CA ILE A 34 -0.41 12.14 6.21
C ILE A 34 0.12 10.81 6.71
N ALA A 35 1.03 10.84 7.69
CA ALA A 35 1.46 9.67 8.46
C ALA A 35 0.93 9.76 9.88
N PHE A 36 0.51 8.63 10.45
CA PHE A 36 0.06 8.58 11.83
C PHE A 36 1.15 9.07 12.80
N GLY A 37 0.77 9.93 13.75
CA GLY A 37 1.70 10.54 14.70
C GLY A 37 2.64 11.58 14.09
N GLN A 38 2.38 12.03 12.87
CA GLN A 38 3.12 13.14 12.27
C GLN A 38 2.77 14.44 12.99
N SER A 39 3.79 15.17 13.47
CA SER A 39 3.59 16.49 14.04
C SER A 39 3.22 17.49 12.96
N THR A 40 2.24 18.35 13.25
CA THR A 40 1.86 19.49 12.41
C THR A 40 2.65 20.75 12.76
N SER A 41 3.64 20.65 13.67
CA SER A 41 4.52 21.77 14.03
C SER A 41 5.38 22.21 12.86
N LEU A 42 5.43 23.49 12.60
CA LEU A 42 6.20 24.12 11.51
C LEU A 42 7.72 23.85 11.57
N ASN A 43 8.23 23.38 12.72
CA ASN A 43 9.66 23.15 12.96
C ASN A 43 10.04 21.66 12.97
N SER A 44 9.12 20.74 12.66
CA SER A 44 9.41 19.30 12.60
C SER A 44 9.53 18.83 11.16
N ASP A 45 10.60 18.08 10.86
CA ASP A 45 10.68 17.37 9.57
C ASP A 45 9.48 16.43 9.44
N PRO A 46 8.68 16.54 8.39
CA PRO A 46 7.52 15.68 8.21
C PRO A 46 7.97 14.23 7.97
N TYR A 47 7.30 13.27 8.64
CA TYR A 47 7.57 11.85 8.46
C TYR A 47 7.27 11.37 7.05
N LYS A 48 6.25 11.96 6.44
CA LYS A 48 5.79 11.69 5.09
C LYS A 48 5.48 13.00 4.38
N VAL A 49 5.96 13.11 3.16
CA VAL A 49 5.59 14.17 2.22
C VAL A 49 5.21 13.50 0.92
N SER A 50 3.97 13.66 0.49
CA SER A 50 3.42 13.13 -0.76
C SER A 50 2.12 13.81 -1.12
N THR A 51 1.69 13.65 -2.37
CA THR A 51 0.31 13.88 -2.80
C THR A 51 -0.41 12.55 -2.87
N ASP A 52 -1.54 12.42 -2.19
CA ASP A 52 -2.29 11.18 -2.09
C ASP A 52 -3.69 11.30 -2.70
N ILE A 53 -4.21 10.18 -3.22
CA ILE A 53 -5.63 9.95 -3.49
C ILE A 53 -6.05 8.73 -2.66
N SER A 54 -7.01 8.90 -1.75
CA SER A 54 -7.61 7.78 -1.04
C SER A 54 -8.74 7.19 -1.87
N LEU A 55 -8.74 5.87 -2.05
CA LEU A 55 -9.73 5.13 -2.81
C LEU A 55 -10.44 4.11 -1.91
N VAL A 56 -11.74 3.94 -2.19
CA VAL A 56 -12.60 2.95 -1.53
C VAL A 56 -13.21 2.07 -2.62
N SER A 57 -12.72 0.85 -2.78
CA SER A 57 -13.09 -0.01 -3.91
C SER A 57 -14.54 -0.51 -3.90
N ILE A 58 -15.26 -0.28 -2.82
CA ILE A 58 -16.70 -0.60 -2.70
C ILE A 58 -17.60 0.63 -2.90
N ASP A 59 -17.01 1.83 -2.97
CA ASP A 59 -17.76 3.07 -3.23
C ASP A 59 -18.00 3.24 -4.73
N ARG A 60 -19.27 3.32 -5.10
CA ARG A 60 -19.73 3.46 -6.49
C ARG A 60 -20.18 4.87 -6.83
N SER A 61 -20.03 5.82 -5.91
CA SER A 61 -20.45 7.22 -6.11
C SER A 61 -19.65 7.91 -7.22
N ASP A 62 -18.39 7.53 -7.41
CA ASP A 62 -17.53 7.98 -8.50
C ASP A 62 -17.19 6.79 -9.41
N PRO A 63 -17.80 6.69 -10.61
CA PRO A 63 -17.60 5.55 -11.51
C PRO A 63 -16.15 5.36 -11.98
N GLU A 64 -15.39 6.45 -12.14
CA GLU A 64 -13.97 6.36 -12.56
C GLU A 64 -13.08 5.87 -11.43
N ALA A 65 -13.27 6.41 -10.22
CA ALA A 65 -12.56 5.94 -9.02
C ALA A 65 -12.90 4.48 -8.70
N PHE A 66 -14.17 4.09 -8.85
CA PHE A 66 -14.59 2.71 -8.69
C PHE A 66 -13.90 1.79 -9.71
N ALA A 67 -13.90 2.15 -11.00
CA ALA A 67 -13.34 1.32 -12.07
C ALA A 67 -11.83 1.06 -11.87
N ILE A 68 -11.04 2.10 -11.55
CA ILE A 68 -9.60 1.93 -11.31
C ILE A 68 -9.35 1.12 -10.02
N SER A 69 -10.16 1.31 -8.98
CA SER A 69 -10.08 0.56 -7.73
C SER A 69 -10.31 -0.93 -7.94
N GLU A 70 -11.35 -1.30 -8.69
CA GLU A 70 -11.66 -2.69 -9.05
C GLU A 70 -10.49 -3.38 -9.76
N VAL A 71 -9.85 -2.70 -10.71
CA VAL A 71 -8.72 -3.26 -11.46
C VAL A 71 -7.51 -3.49 -10.53
N ILE A 72 -7.21 -2.52 -9.65
CA ILE A 72 -6.10 -2.61 -8.69
C ILE A 72 -6.36 -3.76 -7.71
N ILE A 73 -7.53 -3.80 -7.07
CA ILE A 73 -7.88 -4.81 -6.07
C ILE A 73 -7.88 -6.22 -6.68
N ARG A 74 -8.37 -6.36 -7.91
CA ARG A 74 -8.30 -7.64 -8.64
C ARG A 74 -6.86 -8.10 -8.85
N GLY A 75 -5.95 -7.18 -9.23
CA GLY A 75 -4.53 -7.46 -9.35
C GLY A 75 -3.90 -7.87 -8.02
N VAL A 76 -4.17 -7.13 -6.95
CA VAL A 76 -3.64 -7.43 -5.61
C VAL A 76 -4.17 -8.78 -5.10
N ASN A 77 -5.45 -9.12 -5.32
CA ASN A 77 -5.98 -10.44 -4.97
C ASN A 77 -5.28 -11.58 -5.73
N ALA A 78 -4.98 -11.38 -7.01
CA ALA A 78 -4.19 -12.37 -7.78
C ALA A 78 -2.76 -12.51 -7.22
N GLY A 79 -2.13 -11.40 -6.83
CA GLY A 79 -0.84 -11.39 -6.15
C GLY A 79 -0.88 -12.07 -4.78
N LEU A 80 -1.93 -11.83 -3.98
CA LEU A 80 -2.13 -12.49 -2.68
C LEU A 80 -2.27 -14.00 -2.84
N LYS A 81 -3.04 -14.45 -3.82
CA LYS A 81 -3.15 -15.89 -4.12
C LYS A 81 -1.78 -16.50 -4.39
N LYS A 82 -0.98 -15.86 -5.23
CA LYS A 82 0.37 -16.31 -5.54
C LYS A 82 1.29 -16.27 -4.31
N TYR A 83 1.20 -15.22 -3.49
CA TYR A 83 1.92 -15.10 -2.24
C TYR A 83 1.66 -16.27 -1.28
N LEU A 84 0.40 -16.68 -1.14
CA LEU A 84 0.00 -17.82 -0.31
C LEU A 84 0.45 -19.16 -0.90
N GLU A 85 0.53 -19.30 -2.22
CA GLU A 85 1.12 -20.46 -2.89
C GLU A 85 2.63 -20.55 -2.63
N ASP A 86 3.35 -19.42 -2.66
CA ASP A 86 4.79 -19.35 -2.41
C ASP A 86 5.14 -19.52 -0.90
N HIS A 87 4.17 -19.28 -0.02
CA HIS A 87 4.32 -19.35 1.44
C HIS A 87 3.25 -20.27 2.09
N PRO A 88 3.28 -21.58 1.83
CA PRO A 88 2.18 -22.50 2.19
C PRO A 88 1.90 -22.55 3.71
N LEU A 89 2.92 -22.35 4.57
CA LEU A 89 2.70 -22.33 6.01
C LEU A 89 1.83 -21.16 6.49
N ILE A 90 1.84 -20.04 5.77
CA ILE A 90 0.93 -18.92 6.07
C ILE A 90 -0.52 -19.37 5.84
N LYS A 91 -0.74 -20.12 4.77
CA LYS A 91 -2.07 -20.66 4.44
C LYS A 91 -2.57 -21.68 5.48
N GLU A 92 -1.66 -22.43 6.10
CA GLU A 92 -2.00 -23.34 7.20
C GLU A 92 -2.37 -22.59 8.48
N CYS A 93 -1.66 -21.49 8.78
CA CYS A 93 -1.92 -20.66 9.95
C CYS A 93 -3.16 -19.77 9.79
N CYS A 94 -3.48 -19.38 8.55
CA CYS A 94 -4.63 -18.53 8.22
C CYS A 94 -5.61 -19.35 7.38
N PRO A 95 -6.63 -19.96 7.98
CA PRO A 95 -7.65 -20.74 7.25
C PRO A 95 -8.24 -19.94 6.09
N GLU A 96 -8.73 -20.65 5.08
CA GLU A 96 -9.31 -20.03 3.89
C GLU A 96 -10.35 -18.97 4.27
N GLN A 97 -10.36 -17.85 3.52
CA GLN A 97 -11.25 -16.71 3.70
C GLN A 97 -11.02 -15.88 4.98
N THR A 98 -9.90 -16.07 5.69
CA THR A 98 -9.54 -15.21 6.83
C THR A 98 -8.60 -14.07 6.47
N LEU A 99 -8.17 -13.97 5.22
CA LEU A 99 -7.39 -12.85 4.70
C LEU A 99 -8.14 -12.20 3.54
N PHE A 100 -8.26 -10.88 3.58
CA PHE A 100 -8.88 -10.10 2.50
C PHE A 100 -8.08 -8.83 2.22
N VAL A 101 -8.06 -8.41 0.96
CA VAL A 101 -7.49 -7.11 0.57
C VAL A 101 -8.42 -6.01 1.09
N ASN A 102 -7.88 -5.10 1.91
CA ASN A 102 -8.67 -3.99 2.45
C ASN A 102 -9.22 -3.14 1.30
N PRO A 103 -10.53 -2.85 1.28
CA PRO A 103 -11.14 -2.03 0.23
C PRO A 103 -10.68 -0.57 0.25
N ILE A 104 -10.08 -0.09 1.36
CA ILE A 104 -9.53 1.26 1.48
C ILE A 104 -8.03 1.19 1.26
N PHE A 105 -7.54 1.95 0.29
CA PHE A 105 -6.13 2.03 -0.06
C PHE A 105 -5.79 3.39 -0.68
N ASN A 106 -4.50 3.66 -0.90
CA ASN A 106 -4.05 4.95 -1.38
C ASN A 106 -3.23 4.83 -2.68
N LEU A 107 -3.44 5.78 -3.57
CA LEU A 107 -2.47 6.14 -4.60
C LEU A 107 -1.60 7.25 -4.01
N GLN A 108 -0.29 7.14 -4.15
CA GLN A 108 0.64 8.10 -3.56
C GLN A 108 1.67 8.53 -4.60
N ARG A 109 1.87 9.84 -4.70
CA ARG A 109 2.89 10.41 -5.56
C ARG A 109 3.86 11.22 -4.72
N TYR A 110 5.13 10.96 -4.96
CA TYR A 110 6.26 11.62 -4.31
C TYR A 110 7.05 12.40 -5.37
N ALA A 111 7.13 13.71 -5.22
CA ALA A 111 8.01 14.55 -6.03
C ALA A 111 9.49 14.32 -5.66
N PRO A 112 10.46 14.77 -6.47
CA PRO A 112 11.87 14.75 -6.10
C PRO A 112 12.11 15.34 -4.70
N GLY A 113 12.82 14.61 -3.84
CA GLY A 113 13.07 14.99 -2.44
C GLY A 113 11.97 14.59 -1.44
N GLU A 114 10.81 14.16 -1.91
CA GLU A 114 9.73 13.66 -1.07
C GLU A 114 9.85 12.17 -0.77
N GLY A 115 9.15 11.71 0.26
CA GLY A 115 9.16 10.31 0.67
C GLY A 115 8.45 10.05 1.98
N PHE A 116 8.30 8.78 2.33
CA PHE A 116 7.96 8.36 3.69
C PHE A 116 9.26 8.06 4.44
N LYS A 117 9.82 9.08 5.07
CA LYS A 117 11.20 9.10 5.60
C LYS A 117 11.37 8.33 6.90
N LYS A 118 10.29 8.22 7.70
CA LYS A 118 10.33 7.55 9.01
C LYS A 118 10.30 6.04 8.86
N TRP A 119 11.16 5.35 9.60
CA TRP A 119 11.06 3.91 9.82
C TRP A 119 9.74 3.59 10.54
N HIS A 120 8.94 2.71 9.99
CA HIS A 120 7.64 2.33 10.53
C HIS A 120 7.28 0.88 10.20
N CYS A 121 6.29 0.37 10.89
CA CYS A 121 5.51 -0.78 10.45
C CYS A 121 4.07 -0.31 10.22
N ASP A 122 3.29 -1.11 9.51
CA ASP A 122 1.90 -0.77 9.16
C ASP A 122 0.88 -1.15 10.26
N TRP A 123 1.34 -1.76 11.35
CA TRP A 123 0.49 -1.92 12.51
C TRP A 123 0.15 -0.57 13.11
N THR A 124 -1.14 -0.35 13.35
CA THR A 124 -1.59 0.81 14.13
C THR A 124 -1.35 0.50 15.61
N ILE A 125 -0.23 0.97 16.15
CA ILE A 125 0.08 0.87 17.58
C ILE A 125 -0.23 2.23 18.19
N SER A 126 -1.38 2.33 18.88
CA SER A 126 -1.79 3.52 19.62
C SER A 126 -2.34 3.09 20.96
N ASN A 127 -2.04 3.84 22.01
CA ASN A 127 -2.65 3.66 23.33
C ASN A 127 -4.17 3.90 23.32
N GLU A 128 -4.65 4.59 22.28
CA GLU A 128 -6.06 4.91 22.05
C GLU A 128 -6.72 3.97 21.03
N ALA A 129 -5.99 2.96 20.54
CA ALA A 129 -6.54 2.04 19.54
C ALA A 129 -7.67 1.21 20.17
N THR A 130 -8.90 1.57 19.83
CA THR A 130 -10.11 0.83 20.20
C THR A 130 -10.33 -0.39 19.31
N GLU A 131 -9.64 -0.45 18.18
CA GLU A 131 -9.74 -1.51 17.18
C GLU A 131 -8.52 -2.43 17.24
N PRO A 132 -8.71 -3.75 17.19
CA PRO A 132 -7.60 -4.70 17.12
C PRO A 132 -6.83 -4.49 15.83
N VAL A 133 -5.51 -4.59 15.90
CA VAL A 133 -4.64 -4.58 14.71
C VAL A 133 -4.96 -5.81 13.89
N ASN A 134 -5.55 -5.62 12.72
CA ASN A 134 -5.91 -6.70 11.81
C ASN A 134 -5.15 -6.66 10.48
N ARG A 135 -4.23 -5.71 10.29
CA ARG A 135 -3.34 -5.64 9.12
C ARG A 135 -2.26 -6.72 9.24
N VAL A 136 -2.36 -7.76 8.43
CA VAL A 136 -1.42 -8.89 8.46
C VAL A 136 -0.30 -8.70 7.46
N LEU A 137 -0.65 -8.27 6.24
CA LEU A 137 0.30 -7.97 5.18
C LEU A 137 0.07 -6.55 4.67
N ALA A 138 1.13 -5.96 4.13
CA ALA A 138 1.08 -4.75 3.33
C ALA A 138 1.41 -5.08 1.88
N TRP A 139 0.95 -4.24 0.96
CA TRP A 139 1.29 -4.35 -0.44
C TRP A 139 1.62 -3.00 -1.05
N ILE A 140 2.54 -3.00 -2.01
CA ILE A 140 2.91 -1.83 -2.81
C ILE A 140 2.99 -2.26 -4.27
N LEU A 141 2.26 -1.58 -5.15
CA LEU A 141 2.43 -1.65 -6.58
C LEU A 141 3.20 -0.42 -7.04
N TYR A 142 4.40 -0.61 -7.55
CA TYR A 142 5.18 0.48 -8.15
C TYR A 142 4.65 0.78 -9.56
N CYS A 143 4.35 2.05 -9.82
CA CYS A 143 3.72 2.46 -11.08
C CYS A 143 4.72 2.98 -12.11
N ASN A 144 5.97 3.26 -11.70
CA ASN A 144 7.04 3.66 -12.61
C ASN A 144 8.41 3.16 -12.13
N ASP A 145 9.39 3.17 -13.02
CA ASP A 145 10.77 2.77 -12.73
C ASP A 145 11.50 3.93 -12.06
N ILE A 146 12.16 3.64 -10.91
CA ILE A 146 12.99 4.59 -10.17
C ILE A 146 14.26 3.87 -9.71
N ASN A 147 15.39 4.18 -10.33
CA ASN A 147 16.65 3.48 -10.07
C ASN A 147 17.18 3.67 -8.64
N SER A 148 16.97 4.83 -8.04
CA SER A 148 17.43 5.18 -6.68
C SER A 148 16.30 5.17 -5.65
N GLY A 149 15.04 4.99 -6.09
CA GLY A 149 13.87 4.97 -5.22
C GLY A 149 13.43 3.56 -4.84
N GLY A 150 12.35 3.47 -4.05
CA GLY A 150 11.74 2.20 -3.66
C GLY A 150 11.44 2.13 -2.18
N THR A 151 11.60 0.94 -1.60
CA THR A 151 11.31 0.67 -0.18
C THR A 151 12.50 0.01 0.49
N GLU A 152 12.95 0.55 1.61
CA GLU A 152 14.00 -0.04 2.43
C GLU A 152 13.39 -0.84 3.57
N PHE A 153 13.88 -2.06 3.81
CA PHE A 153 13.51 -2.95 4.91
C PHE A 153 14.68 -3.07 5.88
N HIS A 154 14.49 -2.63 7.12
CA HIS A 154 15.57 -2.49 8.10
C HIS A 154 16.18 -3.85 8.50
N TRP A 155 15.34 -4.76 9.00
CA TRP A 155 15.82 -6.04 9.53
C TRP A 155 16.32 -7.00 8.46
N GLN A 156 15.79 -6.89 7.24
CA GLN A 156 16.20 -7.68 6.10
C GLN A 156 17.47 -7.13 5.44
N ASN A 157 17.93 -5.94 5.85
CA ASN A 157 19.01 -5.20 5.19
C ASN A 157 18.82 -5.19 3.66
N HIS A 158 17.59 -4.90 3.24
CA HIS A 158 17.17 -5.02 1.84
C HIS A 158 16.59 -3.70 1.34
N HIS A 159 16.93 -3.38 0.09
CA HIS A 159 16.37 -2.27 -0.66
C HIS A 159 15.61 -2.83 -1.88
N GLU A 160 14.30 -2.69 -1.86
CA GLU A 160 13.44 -3.02 -2.99
C GLU A 160 13.40 -1.86 -3.96
N ILE A 161 13.89 -2.08 -5.19
CA ILE A 161 13.90 -1.05 -6.25
C ILE A 161 12.49 -0.91 -6.83
N ALA A 162 12.06 0.33 -7.05
CA ALA A 162 10.80 0.61 -7.72
C ALA A 162 10.91 0.29 -9.20
N GLU A 163 10.18 -0.72 -9.66
CA GLU A 163 10.05 -1.10 -11.05
C GLU A 163 8.57 -1.07 -11.46
N LYS A 164 8.27 -0.47 -12.60
CA LYS A 164 6.92 -0.40 -13.14
C LYS A 164 6.26 -1.79 -13.20
N GLY A 165 5.05 -1.89 -12.68
CA GLY A 165 4.29 -3.13 -12.67
C GLY A 165 4.79 -4.17 -11.66
N LYS A 166 5.72 -3.83 -10.77
CA LYS A 166 6.12 -4.72 -9.66
C LYS A 166 5.20 -4.51 -8.47
N LEU A 167 4.46 -5.57 -8.13
CA LEU A 167 3.72 -5.69 -6.88
C LEU A 167 4.60 -6.40 -5.86
N ILE A 168 4.78 -5.79 -4.68
CA ILE A 168 5.35 -6.47 -3.52
C ILE A 168 4.29 -6.68 -2.46
N ILE A 169 4.38 -7.83 -1.75
CA ILE A 169 3.53 -8.17 -0.61
C ILE A 169 4.46 -8.63 0.52
N PHE A 170 4.29 -8.09 1.72
CA PHE A 170 5.15 -8.37 2.85
C PHE A 170 4.40 -8.25 4.19
N PRO A 171 4.90 -8.86 5.29
CA PRO A 171 4.29 -8.73 6.61
C PRO A 171 4.19 -7.28 7.09
N ALA A 172 3.01 -6.89 7.58
CA ALA A 172 2.72 -5.52 8.02
C ALA A 172 3.33 -5.17 9.39
N GLY A 173 3.77 -6.18 10.15
CA GLY A 173 4.20 -6.03 11.53
C GLY A 173 5.65 -5.58 11.72
N ILE A 174 6.06 -5.58 13.00
CA ILE A 174 7.39 -5.12 13.45
C ILE A 174 8.56 -5.94 12.87
N SER A 175 8.32 -7.12 12.33
CA SER A 175 9.33 -7.93 11.63
C SER A 175 9.77 -7.32 10.30
N HIS A 176 8.97 -6.41 9.72
CA HIS A 176 9.26 -5.75 8.44
C HIS A 176 9.17 -4.23 8.58
N ILE A 177 9.94 -3.68 9.53
CA ILE A 177 10.11 -2.23 9.65
C ILE A 177 10.73 -1.71 8.37
N HIS A 178 10.05 -0.74 7.75
CA HIS A 178 10.42 -0.22 6.44
C HIS A 178 10.21 1.29 6.34
N ARG A 179 10.75 1.86 5.25
CA ARG A 179 10.50 3.25 4.86
C ARG A 179 10.59 3.42 3.35
N GLY A 180 9.94 4.46 2.83
CA GLY A 180 10.13 4.87 1.45
C GLY A 180 11.48 5.58 1.27
N ARG A 181 12.35 5.07 0.39
CA ARG A 181 13.59 5.76 0.04
C ARG A 181 13.28 7.03 -0.73
N VAL A 182 13.88 8.13 -0.29
CA VAL A 182 13.80 9.41 -0.99
C VAL A 182 14.62 9.33 -2.28
N ASN A 183 14.01 9.78 -3.38
CA ASN A 183 14.67 9.99 -4.65
C ASN A 183 14.63 11.48 -4.97
N ASN A 184 15.76 12.06 -5.41
CA ASN A 184 15.89 13.49 -5.66
C ASN A 184 15.77 13.85 -7.16
N GLU A 185 15.59 12.87 -8.03
CA GLU A 185 15.65 13.07 -9.47
C GLU A 185 14.27 12.85 -10.13
N ASP A 186 13.56 11.80 -9.72
CA ASP A 186 12.35 11.35 -10.39
C ASP A 186 11.11 11.43 -9.49
N VAL A 187 9.95 11.54 -10.12
CA VAL A 187 8.65 11.40 -9.46
C VAL A 187 8.34 9.92 -9.26
N LYS A 188 8.07 9.50 -8.02
CA LYS A 188 7.66 8.14 -7.69
C LYS A 188 6.15 8.07 -7.50
N THR A 189 5.48 7.17 -8.22
CA THR A 189 4.05 6.89 -8.05
C THR A 189 3.84 5.44 -7.64
N ILE A 190 3.03 5.21 -6.60
CA ILE A 190 2.66 3.89 -6.11
C ILE A 190 1.17 3.79 -5.83
N ALA A 191 0.63 2.57 -5.86
CA ALA A 191 -0.60 2.22 -5.16
C ALA A 191 -0.21 1.34 -3.96
N THR A 192 -0.81 1.57 -2.79
CA THR A 192 -0.45 0.86 -1.56
C THR A 192 -1.64 0.70 -0.63
N GLY A 193 -1.65 -0.41 0.10
CA GLY A 193 -2.69 -0.73 1.07
C GLY A 193 -2.35 -1.98 1.87
N TRP A 194 -3.37 -2.59 2.43
CA TRP A 194 -3.19 -3.68 3.39
C TRP A 194 -4.03 -4.91 3.03
N ILE A 195 -3.60 -6.04 3.57
CA ILE A 195 -4.36 -7.29 3.61
C ILE A 195 -4.64 -7.55 5.08
N ASN A 196 -5.92 -7.65 5.39
CA ASN A 196 -6.41 -7.74 6.76
C ASN A 196 -6.79 -9.18 7.12
N ALA A 197 -6.70 -9.51 8.41
CA ALA A 197 -7.31 -10.71 8.96
C ALA A 197 -8.80 -10.47 9.26
N GLY A 198 -9.63 -11.48 9.04
CA GLY A 198 -11.06 -11.46 9.25
C GLY A 198 -11.84 -11.69 7.95
N LYS A 199 -13.14 -11.39 7.98
CA LYS A 199 -14.02 -11.49 6.81
C LYS A 199 -14.30 -10.10 6.25
N LEU A 200 -14.27 -9.99 4.93
CA LEU A 200 -14.55 -8.73 4.23
C LEU A 200 -15.96 -8.21 4.55
N GLU A 201 -16.94 -9.11 4.63
CA GLU A 201 -18.34 -8.75 4.92
C GLU A 201 -18.48 -8.08 6.29
N ASP A 202 -17.82 -8.63 7.32
CA ASP A 202 -17.83 -8.06 8.68
C ASP A 202 -17.13 -6.69 8.72
N TYR A 203 -16.09 -6.52 7.91
CA TYR A 203 -15.40 -5.23 7.77
C TYR A 203 -16.29 -4.18 7.10
N ILE A 204 -16.97 -4.54 6.02
CA ILE A 204 -17.90 -3.65 5.31
C ILE A 204 -19.06 -3.24 6.22
N LEU A 205 -19.64 -4.18 6.96
CA LEU A 205 -20.72 -3.88 7.92
C LEU A 205 -20.29 -2.88 9.00
N ARG A 206 -19.06 -2.97 9.47
CA ARG A 206 -18.51 -2.00 10.43
C ARG A 206 -18.34 -0.61 9.81
N LEU A 207 -17.81 -0.53 8.59
CA LEU A 207 -17.68 0.76 7.88
C LEU A 207 -19.03 1.44 7.64
N ALA A 208 -20.08 0.67 7.39
CA ALA A 208 -21.42 1.21 7.16
C ALA A 208 -22.09 1.74 8.45
N ASN A 209 -21.59 1.33 9.63
CA ASN A 209 -22.15 1.71 10.93
C ASN A 209 -21.28 2.74 11.71
N SER A 210 -20.15 3.16 11.13
CA SER A 210 -19.24 4.18 11.67
C SER A 210 -19.51 5.56 11.05
#